data_c8bf7cb9fb91a7ad61feaefb7e83c8e1
#
_entry.id   c8bf7cb9fb91a7ad61feaefb7e83c8e1
#
_cell.length_a   1.000
_cell.length_b   1.000
_cell.length_c   1.000
_cell.angle_alpha   90.00
_cell.angle_beta   90.00
_cell.angle_gamma   90.00
#
_symmetry.space_group_name_H-M   'P 1'
#
loop_
_entity.id
_entity.type
_entity.pdbx_description
1 polymer ?
#
loop_
_entity_poly.entity_id
_entity_poly.type
_entity_poly.pdbx_seq_one_letter_code
_entity_poly.pdbx_strand_id
1 'polypeptide(L)'
;MEQCPYNVVGATIRRLRNAKNWTQEVLAARCGVAGCDITRGTLAKIEAEIRGISDVELFVIAQVLGVGIEELFPHGFAARLKRGI
;
A
#
# COMPACT_ATOMS: atom_id res chain seq x y z
N MET A 1 3.69 -12.04 14.66
CA MET A 1 4.13 -11.99 13.27
C MET A 1 4.90 -10.68 13.05
N GLU A 2 6.09 -10.77 12.51
CA GLU A 2 6.94 -9.59 12.36
C GLU A 2 6.55 -8.79 11.13
N GLN A 3 6.62 -7.48 11.25
CA GLN A 3 6.41 -6.60 10.12
C GLN A 3 7.63 -6.61 9.20
N CYS A 4 7.37 -6.46 7.91
CA CYS A 4 8.43 -6.33 6.93
C CYS A 4 9.04 -4.92 7.03
N PRO A 5 10.39 -4.80 7.22
CA PRO A 5 11.01 -3.48 7.34
C PRO A 5 10.97 -2.67 6.03
N TYR A 6 10.60 -3.29 4.93
CA TYR A 6 10.53 -2.63 3.61
C TYR A 6 9.11 -2.27 3.21
N ASN A 7 8.21 -2.24 4.18
CA ASN A 7 6.82 -1.86 3.90
C ASN A 7 6.32 -1.03 5.08
N VAL A 8 6.16 0.26 4.84
CA VAL A 8 5.62 1.20 5.83
C VAL A 8 4.29 1.79 5.37
N VAL A 9 3.77 1.33 4.22
CA VAL A 9 2.57 1.92 3.60
C VAL A 9 1.31 1.08 3.77
N GLY A 10 1.45 -0.16 4.24
CA GLY A 10 0.33 -1.11 4.26
C GLY A 10 -0.87 -0.63 5.06
N ALA A 11 -0.64 -0.09 6.26
CA ALA A 11 -1.73 0.39 7.10
C ALA A 11 -2.48 1.55 6.46
N THR A 12 -1.76 2.44 5.78
CA THR A 12 -2.37 3.57 5.07
C THR A 12 -3.19 3.08 3.87
N ILE A 13 -2.65 2.11 3.12
CA ILE A 13 -3.38 1.50 2.01
C ILE A 13 -4.71 0.93 2.50
N ARG A 14 -4.67 0.20 3.60
CA ARG A 14 -5.86 -0.40 4.20
C ARG A 14 -6.87 0.68 4.60
N ARG A 15 -6.41 1.75 5.24
CA ARG A 15 -7.28 2.85 5.66
C ARG A 15 -7.94 3.53 4.48
N LEU A 16 -7.16 3.81 3.42
CA LEU A 16 -7.69 4.47 2.22
C LEU A 16 -8.66 3.56 1.49
N ARG A 17 -8.36 2.25 1.43
CA ARG A 17 -9.28 1.28 0.83
C ARG A 17 -10.60 1.24 1.59
N ASN A 18 -10.54 1.17 2.92
CA ASN A 18 -11.74 1.13 3.75
C ASN A 18 -12.56 2.41 3.61
N ALA A 19 -11.90 3.55 3.44
CA ALA A 19 -12.60 4.82 3.25
C ALA A 19 -13.43 4.84 1.96
N LYS A 20 -13.07 4.00 0.99
CA LYS A 20 -13.84 3.85 -0.25
C LYS A 20 -14.87 2.74 -0.17
N ASN A 21 -14.97 2.07 0.96
CA ASN A 21 -15.84 0.90 1.15
C ASN A 21 -15.50 -0.23 0.18
N TRP A 22 -14.23 -0.38 -0.16
CA TRP A 22 -13.76 -1.46 -1.02
C TRP A 22 -13.25 -2.62 -0.19
N THR A 23 -13.54 -3.84 -0.64
CA THR A 23 -12.92 -5.04 -0.08
C THR A 23 -11.50 -5.17 -0.65
N GLN A 24 -10.71 -6.06 -0.06
CA GLN A 24 -9.39 -6.38 -0.62
C GLN A 24 -9.53 -6.95 -2.03
N GLU A 25 -10.57 -7.73 -2.27
CA GLU A 25 -10.82 -8.28 -3.60
C GLU A 25 -11.07 -7.19 -4.63
N VAL A 26 -11.83 -6.17 -4.27
CA VAL A 26 -12.10 -5.04 -5.17
C VAL A 26 -10.81 -4.28 -5.50
N LEU A 27 -10.00 -3.97 -4.50
CA LEU A 27 -8.74 -3.26 -4.76
C LEU A 27 -7.81 -4.11 -5.61
N ALA A 28 -7.69 -5.40 -5.31
CA ALA A 28 -6.84 -6.30 -6.11
C ALA A 28 -7.32 -6.36 -7.56
N ALA A 29 -8.62 -6.45 -7.78
CA ALA A 29 -9.18 -6.50 -9.13
C ALA A 29 -8.89 -5.20 -9.89
N ARG A 30 -9.00 -4.06 -9.25
CA ARG A 30 -8.72 -2.76 -9.88
C ARG A 30 -7.24 -2.61 -10.23
N CYS A 31 -6.36 -3.14 -9.40
CA CYS A 31 -4.93 -3.18 -9.72
C CYS A 31 -4.68 -4.05 -10.96
N GLY A 32 -5.36 -5.18 -11.07
CA GLY A 32 -5.26 -6.05 -12.24
C GLY A 32 -5.67 -5.34 -13.52
N VAL A 33 -6.77 -4.59 -13.47
CA VAL A 33 -7.24 -3.80 -14.62
C VAL A 33 -6.20 -2.75 -15.00
N ALA A 34 -5.50 -2.19 -14.01
CA ALA A 34 -4.45 -1.20 -14.24
C ALA A 34 -3.13 -1.82 -14.69
N GLY A 35 -3.07 -3.13 -14.86
CA GLY A 35 -1.91 -3.82 -15.40
C GLY A 35 -0.97 -4.44 -14.37
N CYS A 36 -1.36 -4.48 -13.11
CA CYS A 36 -0.53 -5.06 -12.05
C CYS A 36 -1.31 -6.16 -11.32
N ASP A 37 -0.93 -7.40 -11.58
CA ASP A 37 -1.60 -8.56 -10.99
C ASP A 37 -1.21 -8.71 -9.52
N ILE A 38 -2.10 -8.31 -8.65
CA ILE A 38 -1.96 -8.49 -7.20
C ILE A 38 -3.15 -9.33 -6.75
N THR A 39 -2.88 -10.50 -6.17
CA THR A 39 -3.97 -11.34 -5.65
C THR A 39 -4.47 -10.75 -4.33
N ARG A 40 -5.69 -11.15 -3.94
CA ARG A 40 -6.24 -10.76 -2.65
C ARG A 40 -5.31 -11.17 -1.50
N GLY A 41 -4.75 -12.39 -1.57
CA GLY A 41 -3.84 -12.88 -0.53
C GLY A 41 -2.57 -12.05 -0.45
N THR A 42 -2.01 -11.66 -1.59
CA THR A 42 -0.84 -10.80 -1.63
C THR A 42 -1.16 -9.41 -1.04
N LEU A 43 -2.31 -8.85 -1.43
CA LEU A 43 -2.73 -7.56 -0.91
C LEU A 43 -2.93 -7.59 0.61
N ALA A 44 -3.50 -8.68 1.11
CA ALA A 44 -3.69 -8.84 2.55
C ALA A 44 -2.35 -8.79 3.29
N LYS A 45 -1.31 -9.42 2.73
CA LYS A 45 0.03 -9.41 3.32
C LYS A 45 0.67 -8.04 3.23
N ILE A 46 0.44 -7.32 2.14
CA ILE A 46 0.93 -5.95 1.99
C ILE A 46 0.29 -5.05 3.04
N GLU A 47 -1.03 -5.14 3.21
CA GLU A 47 -1.75 -4.31 4.18
C GLU A 47 -1.34 -4.62 5.62
N ALA A 48 -0.99 -5.88 5.89
CA ALA A 48 -0.51 -6.28 7.22
C ALA A 48 0.97 -5.95 7.43
N GLU A 49 1.66 -5.46 6.41
CA GLU A 49 3.08 -5.09 6.45
C GLU A 49 3.99 -6.27 6.79
N ILE A 50 3.58 -7.47 6.40
CA ILE A 50 4.40 -8.68 6.55
C ILE A 50 5.05 -9.11 5.25
N ARG A 51 4.85 -8.35 4.17
CA ARG A 51 5.43 -8.54 2.86
C ARG A 51 5.87 -7.17 2.32
N GLY A 52 7.01 -7.14 1.67
CA GLY A 52 7.45 -5.92 1.00
C GLY A 52 6.54 -5.55 -0.14
N ILE A 53 6.68 -4.34 -0.61
CA ILE A 53 5.91 -3.83 -1.75
C ILE A 53 6.91 -3.33 -2.79
N SER A 54 6.69 -3.69 -4.06
CA SER A 54 7.56 -3.23 -5.14
C SER A 54 7.19 -1.80 -5.55
N ASP A 55 8.10 -1.14 -6.26
CA ASP A 55 7.84 0.21 -6.77
C ASP A 55 6.65 0.23 -7.71
N VAL A 56 6.51 -0.79 -8.58
CA VAL A 56 5.38 -0.88 -9.50
C VAL A 56 4.07 -1.07 -8.73
N GLU A 57 4.06 -1.96 -7.74
CA GLU A 57 2.88 -2.17 -6.90
C GLU A 57 2.49 -0.89 -6.19
N LEU A 58 3.46 -0.19 -5.64
CA LEU A 58 3.23 1.06 -4.93
C LEU A 58 2.59 2.10 -5.84
N PHE A 59 3.14 2.25 -7.04
CA PHE A 59 2.64 3.21 -8.03
C PHE A 59 1.19 2.90 -8.43
N VAL A 60 0.92 1.63 -8.76
CA VAL A 60 -0.41 1.22 -9.23
C VAL A 60 -1.44 1.35 -8.12
N ILE A 61 -1.10 0.95 -6.90
CA ILE A 61 -2.03 1.07 -5.77
C ILE A 61 -2.38 2.54 -5.53
N ALA A 62 -1.39 3.42 -5.57
CA ALA A 62 -1.65 4.85 -5.39
C ALA A 62 -2.60 5.38 -6.47
N GLN A 63 -2.35 5.01 -7.73
CA GLN A 63 -3.21 5.44 -8.83
C GLN A 63 -4.63 4.93 -8.68
N VAL A 64 -4.78 3.67 -8.34
CA VAL A 64 -6.11 3.05 -8.18
C VAL A 64 -6.87 3.69 -7.02
N LEU A 65 -6.17 4.03 -5.95
CA LEU A 65 -6.77 4.72 -4.81
C LEU A 65 -7.00 6.21 -5.08
N GLY A 66 -6.43 6.75 -6.15
CA GLY A 66 -6.62 8.15 -6.52
C GLY A 66 -5.84 9.12 -5.66
N VAL A 67 -4.69 8.69 -5.15
CA VAL A 67 -3.84 9.52 -4.29
C VAL A 67 -2.43 9.59 -4.84
N GLY A 68 -1.66 10.58 -4.39
CA GLY A 68 -0.24 10.63 -4.68
C GLY A 68 0.51 9.57 -3.90
N ILE A 69 1.66 9.14 -4.41
CA ILE A 69 2.47 8.12 -3.74
C ILE A 69 2.82 8.55 -2.32
N GLU A 70 3.13 9.82 -2.13
CA GLU A 70 3.51 10.35 -0.82
C GLU A 70 2.41 10.22 0.22
N GLU A 71 1.15 10.15 -0.21
CA GLU A 71 0.04 9.99 0.71
C GLU A 71 -0.07 8.59 1.29
N LEU A 72 0.63 7.62 0.69
CA LEU A 72 0.65 6.25 1.20
C LEU A 72 1.57 6.11 2.41
N PHE A 73 2.50 7.03 2.60
CA PHE A 73 3.47 6.93 3.69
C PHE A 73 2.88 7.50 4.99
N PRO A 74 3.35 7.00 6.14
CA PRO A 74 2.87 7.49 7.42
C PRO A 74 3.13 8.98 7.56
N HIS A 75 2.22 9.69 8.23
CA HIS A 75 2.37 11.11 8.50
C HIS A 75 3.69 11.39 9.21
N GLY A 76 4.47 12.34 8.70
CA GLY A 76 5.74 12.69 9.29
C GLY A 76 6.89 11.75 8.98
N PHE A 77 6.67 10.77 8.09
CA PHE A 77 7.69 9.77 7.76
C PHE A 77 8.98 10.39 7.25
N ALA A 78 8.89 11.37 6.35
CA ALA A 78 10.07 12.03 5.80
C ALA A 78 10.89 12.74 6.89
N ALA A 79 10.21 13.35 7.85
CA ALA A 79 10.90 14.02 8.97
C ALA A 79 11.66 13.01 9.83
N ARG A 80 11.07 11.83 10.05
CA ARG A 80 11.76 10.78 10.82
C ARG A 80 13.01 10.31 10.11
N LEU A 81 12.95 10.16 8.79
CA LEU A 81 14.10 9.73 8.00
C LEU A 81 15.22 10.76 8.05
N LYS A 82 14.88 12.03 7.94
CA LYS A 82 15.89 13.09 8.01
C LYS A 82 16.67 13.07 9.31
N ARG A 83 16.01 12.68 10.40
CA ARG A 83 16.67 12.62 11.71
C ARG A 83 17.61 11.43 11.83
N GLY A 84 17.38 10.39 11.03
CA GLY A 84 18.20 9.19 11.04
C GLY A 84 19.36 9.23 10.05
N ILE A 85 19.39 10.25 9.20
CA ILE A 85 20.46 10.40 8.21
C ILE A 85 21.53 11.38 8.75
#